data_75bdfa9d9bb7fd5201561b063b650f15
#
_entry.id   75bdfa9d9bb7fd5201561b063b650f15
#
_cell.length_a   1.000
_cell.length_b   1.000
_cell.length_c   1.000
_cell.angle_alpha   90.00
_cell.angle_beta   90.00
_cell.angle_gamma   90.00
#
_symmetry.space_group_name_H-M   'P 1'
#
loop_
_entity.id
_entity.type
_entity.pdbx_description
1 polymer ?
#
loop_
_entity_poly.entity_id
_entity_poly.type
_entity_poly.pdbx_seq_one_letter_code
_entity_poly.pdbx_strand_id
1 'polypeptide(L)'
;TLPLSPSAGDVVGVSDYAQTFDTNTLTLGRNGSNINGNAFDSDLTTEGLAATLVYVDGTKGWIVTDTGLQSDVPGPLYVAATGGCITCCGNFKMHTFLSPNTLVVTCAGNSAGSNKVDYLVVAGGGGGTHQHSGGGGGGGYRTTFPSPACNAGSFPVTATPYAITVGGGGATNPGTPAAGIPAVSGTASIFSTITSAGGGGGGGYESQAGLAGGSGGGGASNTGTGGAGNTPSIPAGVQGYAGGTGSCHVGGGGGGGGAGAVGGNAAQPSPSPTAGPGGAGAQNNIDTNNYYWSGGGAGGSHNSAGAVGGIGGGGGGGTYVGTPG
;
A
#
# COMPACT_ATOMS: atom_id res chain seq x y z
N THR A 1 15.60 21.63 -49.72
CA THR A 1 15.94 20.90 -50.97
C THR A 1 16.96 19.82 -50.66
N LEU A 2 16.90 18.70 -51.38
CA LEU A 2 17.88 17.63 -51.33
C LEU A 2 19.21 18.04 -51.99
N PRO A 3 20.35 17.37 -51.72
CA PRO A 3 21.64 17.67 -52.36
C PRO A 3 21.58 17.72 -53.89
N LEU A 4 22.29 18.69 -54.49
CA LEU A 4 22.27 18.90 -55.93
C LEU A 4 23.01 17.79 -56.76
N SER A 5 24.07 17.25 -56.21
CA SER A 5 24.91 16.24 -56.84
C SER A 5 25.19 15.08 -55.92
N PRO A 6 24.16 14.28 -55.60
CA PRO A 6 24.33 13.20 -54.67
C PRO A 6 25.13 12.04 -55.24
N SER A 7 25.84 11.32 -54.40
CA SER A 7 26.51 10.06 -54.71
C SER A 7 25.73 8.87 -54.13
N ALA A 8 25.83 7.72 -54.81
CA ALA A 8 25.16 6.51 -54.28
C ALA A 8 25.62 6.20 -52.82
N GLY A 9 24.65 6.06 -51.94
CA GLY A 9 24.85 5.85 -50.52
C GLY A 9 24.73 7.14 -49.66
N ASP A 10 24.57 8.32 -50.29
CA ASP A 10 24.27 9.54 -49.53
C ASP A 10 22.93 9.41 -48.78
N VAL A 11 22.87 9.90 -47.55
CA VAL A 11 21.71 9.78 -46.65
C VAL A 11 21.22 11.14 -46.24
N VAL A 12 19.91 11.34 -46.28
CA VAL A 12 19.22 12.52 -45.73
C VAL A 12 18.13 12.05 -44.79
N GLY A 13 18.17 12.51 -43.55
CA GLY A 13 17.12 12.32 -42.56
C GLY A 13 16.30 13.60 -42.41
N VAL A 14 15.01 13.48 -42.28
CA VAL A 14 14.09 14.55 -41.93
C VAL A 14 13.20 14.11 -40.78
N SER A 15 12.86 15.05 -39.89
CA SER A 15 11.96 14.79 -38.78
C SER A 15 11.10 15.99 -38.48
N ASP A 16 9.82 15.76 -38.27
CA ASP A 16 8.88 16.79 -37.80
C ASP A 16 9.04 17.02 -36.30
N TYR A 17 10.02 17.85 -35.95
CA TYR A 17 10.31 18.19 -34.54
C TYR A 17 9.13 18.85 -33.83
N ALA A 18 8.37 19.69 -34.53
CA ALA A 18 7.28 20.51 -33.96
C ALA A 18 5.92 19.80 -34.04
N GLN A 19 5.83 18.61 -34.68
CA GLN A 19 4.59 17.89 -34.92
C GLN A 19 3.55 18.76 -35.65
N THR A 20 3.96 19.34 -36.78
CA THR A 20 3.13 20.30 -37.51
C THR A 20 3.10 20.06 -39.01
N PHE A 21 3.65 18.95 -39.55
CA PHE A 21 3.65 18.71 -41.00
C PHE A 21 2.24 18.56 -41.58
N ASP A 22 1.25 18.24 -40.78
CA ASP A 22 -0.16 18.21 -41.15
C ASP A 22 -0.73 19.61 -41.45
N THR A 23 -0.24 20.63 -40.71
CA THR A 23 -0.64 22.04 -40.84
C THR A 23 0.41 22.89 -41.55
N ASN A 24 1.70 22.55 -41.46
CA ASN A 24 2.85 23.19 -42.07
C ASN A 24 3.64 22.17 -42.89
N THR A 25 3.11 21.83 -44.07
CA THR A 25 3.69 20.82 -44.97
C THR A 25 5.15 21.10 -45.28
N LEU A 26 6.02 20.07 -45.12
CA LEU A 26 7.41 20.15 -45.55
C LEU A 26 7.53 19.60 -47.01
N THR A 27 7.86 20.48 -47.95
CA THR A 27 8.18 20.07 -49.33
C THR A 27 9.66 19.68 -49.46
N LEU A 28 9.93 18.43 -49.81
CA LEU A 28 11.26 17.95 -50.19
C LEU A 28 11.54 18.32 -51.63
N GLY A 29 12.22 19.42 -51.86
CA GLY A 29 12.65 19.82 -53.17
C GLY A 29 13.71 18.86 -53.73
N ARG A 30 13.44 18.21 -54.87
CA ARG A 30 14.27 17.17 -55.47
C ARG A 30 15.63 17.62 -56.01
N ASN A 31 15.75 18.93 -56.29
CA ASN A 31 17.00 19.58 -56.73
C ASN A 31 17.73 18.86 -57.86
N GLY A 32 16.97 18.47 -58.92
CA GLY A 32 17.50 17.79 -60.09
C GLY A 32 17.50 16.25 -60.02
N SER A 33 17.48 15.64 -58.86
CA SER A 33 17.43 14.19 -58.70
C SER A 33 15.99 13.68 -58.59
N ASN A 34 15.71 12.44 -58.96
CA ASN A 34 14.40 11.84 -58.75
C ASN A 34 14.18 11.50 -57.25
N ILE A 35 12.90 11.42 -56.81
CA ILE A 35 12.48 10.86 -55.55
C ILE A 35 11.58 9.67 -55.81
N ASN A 36 11.97 8.48 -55.35
CA ASN A 36 11.30 7.20 -55.64
C ASN A 36 11.08 6.94 -57.17
N GLY A 37 11.99 7.43 -58.01
CA GLY A 37 11.90 7.34 -59.45
C GLY A 37 11.02 8.42 -60.13
N ASN A 38 10.48 9.35 -59.37
CA ASN A 38 9.59 10.40 -59.85
C ASN A 38 10.32 11.74 -59.96
N ALA A 39 10.04 12.49 -61.07
CA ALA A 39 10.67 13.76 -61.37
C ALA A 39 9.85 14.96 -60.83
N PHE A 40 9.38 14.89 -59.57
CA PHE A 40 8.67 15.97 -58.87
C PHE A 40 9.09 16.02 -57.38
N ASP A 41 8.85 17.15 -56.74
CA ASP A 41 9.07 17.37 -55.34
C ASP A 41 8.06 16.56 -54.55
N SER A 42 8.42 16.17 -53.31
CA SER A 42 7.56 15.33 -52.44
C SER A 42 7.14 16.10 -51.20
N ASP A 43 5.85 16.09 -50.90
CA ASP A 43 5.31 16.72 -49.69
C ASP A 43 5.17 15.72 -48.56
N LEU A 44 5.69 16.11 -47.39
CA LEU A 44 5.49 15.41 -46.14
C LEU A 44 4.40 16.15 -45.36
N THR A 45 3.25 15.45 -45.19
CA THR A 45 2.02 16.03 -44.58
C THR A 45 1.56 15.27 -43.35
N THR A 46 2.35 14.34 -42.84
CA THR A 46 1.98 13.53 -41.67
C THR A 46 2.61 14.11 -40.43
N GLU A 47 1.78 14.43 -39.41
CA GLU A 47 2.21 14.93 -38.11
C GLU A 47 3.20 13.94 -37.45
N GLY A 48 4.31 14.48 -36.93
CA GLY A 48 5.35 13.70 -36.25
C GLY A 48 6.15 12.75 -37.14
N LEU A 49 6.07 12.88 -38.48
CA LEU A 49 6.78 12.01 -39.41
C LEU A 49 8.30 12.20 -39.32
N ALA A 50 9.01 11.09 -39.25
CA ALA A 50 10.44 11.00 -39.53
C ALA A 50 10.65 10.12 -40.77
N ALA A 51 11.55 10.50 -41.66
CA ALA A 51 11.88 9.72 -42.87
C ALA A 51 13.39 9.76 -43.12
N THR A 52 13.94 8.62 -43.53
CA THR A 52 15.33 8.49 -44.00
C THR A 52 15.32 8.19 -45.49
N LEU A 53 16.02 9.02 -46.24
CA LEU A 53 16.19 8.86 -47.69
C LEU A 53 17.65 8.49 -47.98
N VAL A 54 17.84 7.55 -48.89
CA VAL A 54 19.14 7.16 -49.43
C VAL A 54 19.15 7.38 -50.94
N TYR A 55 20.19 8.05 -51.44
CA TYR A 55 20.39 8.15 -52.89
C TYR A 55 20.97 6.86 -53.45
N VAL A 56 20.35 6.29 -54.45
CA VAL A 56 20.77 5.01 -55.04
C VAL A 56 21.41 5.16 -56.43
N ASP A 57 20.76 5.88 -57.35
CA ASP A 57 21.24 6.08 -58.71
C ASP A 57 20.50 7.24 -59.43
N GLY A 58 20.88 7.56 -60.65
CA GLY A 58 20.22 8.61 -61.44
C GLY A 58 18.79 8.30 -61.90
N THR A 59 18.36 7.03 -61.85
CA THR A 59 17.05 6.59 -62.32
C THR A 59 16.03 6.65 -61.18
N LYS A 60 16.35 6.05 -60.05
CA LYS A 60 15.50 6.02 -58.86
C LYS A 60 15.66 7.27 -58.02
N GLY A 61 16.87 7.83 -58.00
CA GLY A 61 17.19 8.98 -57.18
C GLY A 61 17.23 8.67 -55.70
N TRP A 62 16.55 9.44 -54.93
CA TRP A 62 16.36 9.28 -53.51
C TRP A 62 15.23 8.31 -53.21
N ILE A 63 15.51 7.23 -52.52
CA ILE A 63 14.51 6.29 -52.02
C ILE A 63 14.33 6.41 -50.53
N VAL A 64 13.10 6.37 -50.04
CA VAL A 64 12.78 6.27 -48.63
C VAL A 64 13.08 4.84 -48.19
N THR A 65 14.00 4.69 -47.24
CA THR A 65 14.41 3.39 -46.72
C THR A 65 13.81 3.10 -45.35
N ASP A 66 13.45 4.16 -44.61
CA ASP A 66 12.82 4.03 -43.30
C ASP A 66 11.89 5.22 -43.04
N THR A 67 10.75 4.93 -42.45
CA THR A 67 9.80 5.93 -41.95
C THR A 67 9.29 5.53 -40.59
N GLY A 68 9.09 6.52 -39.72
CA GLY A 68 8.50 6.33 -38.39
C GLY A 68 7.74 7.59 -37.96
N LEU A 69 6.88 7.43 -36.97
CA LEU A 69 6.23 8.55 -36.32
C LEU A 69 6.87 8.77 -34.96
N GLN A 70 6.91 10.01 -34.49
CA GLN A 70 7.36 10.30 -33.11
C GLN A 70 6.45 9.59 -32.08
N SER A 71 5.18 9.33 -32.46
CA SER A 71 4.26 8.51 -31.65
C SER A 71 4.69 7.04 -31.52
N ASP A 72 5.58 6.54 -32.42
CA ASP A 72 6.13 5.18 -32.34
C ASP A 72 7.15 5.03 -31.20
N VAL A 73 7.68 6.15 -30.68
CA VAL A 73 8.45 6.17 -29.43
C VAL A 73 7.48 6.47 -28.30
N PRO A 74 7.10 5.49 -27.48
CA PRO A 74 6.13 5.71 -26.42
C PRO A 74 6.65 6.75 -25.43
N GLY A 75 5.95 7.86 -25.30
CA GLY A 75 6.15 8.82 -24.22
C GLY A 75 5.93 8.18 -22.84
N PRO A 76 6.08 8.93 -21.74
CA PRO A 76 5.84 8.42 -20.40
C PRO A 76 4.36 8.05 -20.23
N LEU A 77 4.10 6.77 -20.01
CA LEU A 77 2.78 6.26 -19.65
C LEU A 77 2.76 5.99 -18.14
N TYR A 78 1.67 6.36 -17.50
CA TYR A 78 1.45 6.16 -16.07
C TYR A 78 0.38 5.11 -15.81
N VAL A 79 0.40 4.54 -14.61
CA VAL A 79 -0.64 3.59 -14.20
C VAL A 79 -2.00 4.30 -14.20
N ALA A 80 -2.96 3.71 -14.91
CA ALA A 80 -4.36 4.11 -14.84
C ALA A 80 -5.21 2.97 -14.30
N ALA A 81 -6.09 3.28 -13.35
CA ALA A 81 -6.93 2.29 -12.70
C ALA A 81 -8.29 2.87 -12.33
N THR A 82 -9.25 1.97 -12.05
CA THR A 82 -10.57 2.26 -11.51
C THR A 82 -10.84 1.38 -10.29
N GLY A 83 -11.87 1.72 -9.52
CA GLY A 83 -12.28 0.98 -8.31
C GLY A 83 -11.95 1.73 -7.01
N GLY A 84 -12.69 1.44 -5.95
CA GLY A 84 -12.60 2.14 -4.68
C GLY A 84 -13.10 3.59 -4.74
N CYS A 85 -12.86 4.33 -3.66
CA CYS A 85 -13.05 5.78 -3.63
C CYS A 85 -11.79 6.45 -4.19
N ILE A 86 -11.94 7.29 -5.22
CA ILE A 86 -10.82 7.91 -5.92
C ILE A 86 -10.66 9.35 -5.47
N THR A 87 -9.47 9.70 -4.99
CA THR A 87 -9.06 11.08 -4.71
C THR A 87 -7.78 11.42 -5.47
N CYS A 88 -7.68 12.67 -5.94
CA CYS A 88 -6.48 13.18 -6.59
C CYS A 88 -5.70 14.06 -5.62
N CYS A 89 -4.40 13.85 -5.53
CA CYS A 89 -3.51 14.62 -4.69
C CYS A 89 -2.24 14.97 -5.47
N GLY A 90 -2.13 16.23 -5.89
CA GLY A 90 -1.06 16.64 -6.80
C GLY A 90 -1.04 15.78 -8.07
N ASN A 91 0.09 15.18 -8.34
CA ASN A 91 0.29 14.29 -9.50
C ASN A 91 -0.10 12.82 -9.24
N PHE A 92 -0.69 12.52 -8.08
CA PHE A 92 -1.05 11.16 -7.69
C PHE A 92 -2.56 10.97 -7.66
N LYS A 93 -2.99 9.76 -7.99
CA LYS A 93 -4.36 9.28 -7.82
C LYS A 93 -4.36 8.20 -6.75
N MET A 94 -5.18 8.38 -5.74
CA MET A 94 -5.32 7.47 -4.62
C MET A 94 -6.65 6.72 -4.72
N HIS A 95 -6.59 5.39 -4.58
CA HIS A 95 -7.73 4.49 -4.55
C HIS A 95 -7.88 3.92 -3.13
N THR A 96 -8.95 4.30 -2.44
CA THR A 96 -9.23 3.87 -1.06
C THR A 96 -10.32 2.81 -1.03
N PHE A 97 -10.07 1.71 -0.33
CA PHE A 97 -10.99 0.58 -0.18
C PHE A 97 -11.30 0.36 1.31
N LEU A 98 -12.56 0.58 1.70
CA LEU A 98 -13.07 0.35 3.06
C LEU A 98 -13.94 -0.92 3.17
N SER A 99 -14.13 -1.61 2.06
CA SER A 99 -14.83 -2.91 1.94
C SER A 99 -14.22 -3.70 0.80
N PRO A 100 -14.40 -5.04 0.76
CA PRO A 100 -13.93 -5.87 -0.35
C PRO A 100 -14.43 -5.36 -1.70
N ASN A 101 -13.51 -5.25 -2.67
CA ASN A 101 -13.79 -4.73 -4.02
C ASN A 101 -12.68 -5.15 -4.98
N THR A 102 -12.60 -4.54 -6.16
CA THR A 102 -11.57 -4.80 -7.17
C THR A 102 -10.91 -3.48 -7.60
N LEU A 103 -9.57 -3.46 -7.62
CA LEU A 103 -8.80 -2.45 -8.34
C LEU A 103 -8.59 -2.95 -9.77
N VAL A 104 -9.17 -2.27 -10.76
CA VAL A 104 -8.99 -2.63 -12.18
C VAL A 104 -7.94 -1.71 -12.78
N VAL A 105 -6.74 -2.24 -13.03
CA VAL A 105 -5.69 -1.52 -13.74
C VAL A 105 -5.97 -1.61 -15.24
N THR A 106 -6.26 -0.48 -15.88
CA THR A 106 -6.59 -0.38 -17.31
C THR A 106 -5.36 -0.05 -18.16
N CYS A 107 -4.36 0.61 -17.58
CA CYS A 107 -3.06 0.86 -18.18
C CYS A 107 -1.97 0.60 -17.13
N ALA A 108 -1.01 -0.24 -17.45
CA ALA A 108 0.10 -0.56 -16.54
C ALA A 108 1.19 0.53 -16.49
N GLY A 109 1.13 1.52 -17.40
CA GLY A 109 2.25 2.46 -17.57
C GLY A 109 3.47 1.82 -18.23
N ASN A 110 4.58 2.55 -18.25
CA ASN A 110 5.84 2.07 -18.81
C ASN A 110 7.05 2.55 -17.99
N SER A 111 8.26 2.17 -18.39
CA SER A 111 9.50 2.55 -17.69
C SER A 111 9.83 4.04 -17.79
N ALA A 112 9.33 4.75 -18.80
CA ALA A 112 9.52 6.20 -18.94
C ALA A 112 8.59 7.00 -18.01
N GLY A 113 7.42 6.46 -17.69
CA GLY A 113 6.48 6.98 -16.70
C GLY A 113 6.57 6.22 -15.38
N SER A 114 5.57 5.42 -15.06
CA SER A 114 5.59 4.54 -13.88
C SER A 114 4.71 3.32 -14.12
N ASN A 115 5.23 2.13 -13.83
CA ASN A 115 4.51 0.86 -13.87
C ASN A 115 4.33 0.24 -12.46
N LYS A 116 4.42 1.06 -11.42
CA LYS A 116 4.35 0.63 -10.03
C LYS A 116 3.37 1.47 -9.24
N VAL A 117 2.82 0.89 -8.19
CA VAL A 117 1.96 1.59 -7.23
C VAL A 117 2.52 1.46 -5.82
N ASP A 118 2.35 2.50 -5.02
CA ASP A 118 2.54 2.42 -3.58
C ASP A 118 1.24 1.98 -2.92
N TYR A 119 1.37 1.32 -1.79
CA TYR A 119 0.21 0.82 -1.05
C TYR A 119 0.37 1.00 0.47
N LEU A 120 -0.78 1.04 1.13
CA LEU A 120 -0.97 0.84 2.55
C LEU A 120 -2.07 -0.20 2.74
N VAL A 121 -1.75 -1.32 3.36
CA VAL A 121 -2.70 -2.41 3.66
C VAL A 121 -2.74 -2.63 5.16
N VAL A 122 -3.88 -2.30 5.77
CA VAL A 122 -4.13 -2.45 7.21
C VAL A 122 -5.22 -3.51 7.40
N ALA A 123 -4.95 -4.50 8.23
CA ALA A 123 -5.90 -5.56 8.55
C ALA A 123 -6.85 -5.17 9.70
N GLY A 124 -7.87 -6.00 9.94
CA GLY A 124 -8.76 -5.84 11.09
C GLY A 124 -8.03 -6.03 12.42
N GLY A 125 -8.27 -5.18 13.41
CA GLY A 125 -7.77 -5.34 14.78
C GLY A 125 -8.45 -6.49 15.52
N GLY A 126 -7.81 -7.05 16.53
CA GLY A 126 -8.39 -8.04 17.43
C GLY A 126 -9.41 -7.45 18.40
N GLY A 127 -10.36 -8.27 18.84
CA GLY A 127 -11.33 -7.89 19.88
C GLY A 127 -10.68 -7.83 21.27
N GLY A 128 -11.28 -7.06 22.17
CA GLY A 128 -11.02 -7.13 23.60
C GLY A 128 -12.01 -8.04 24.31
N THR A 129 -11.76 -8.35 25.55
CA THR A 129 -12.68 -9.15 26.39
C THR A 129 -13.15 -8.36 27.60
N HIS A 130 -13.97 -8.98 28.42
CA HIS A 130 -14.59 -8.36 29.60
C HIS A 130 -13.65 -8.39 30.82
N GLN A 131 -13.82 -7.47 31.77
CA GLN A 131 -13.09 -7.37 33.06
C GLN A 131 -11.56 -7.14 32.91
N HIS A 132 -10.72 -7.78 33.73
CA HIS A 132 -9.27 -7.63 33.79
C HIS A 132 -8.52 -8.33 32.66
N SER A 133 -9.02 -8.20 31.48
CA SER A 133 -8.57 -8.91 30.30
C SER A 133 -7.53 -8.15 29.50
N GLY A 134 -6.87 -8.87 28.61
CA GLY A 134 -5.94 -8.26 27.65
C GLY A 134 -6.65 -7.41 26.59
N GLY A 135 -6.01 -6.37 26.14
CA GLY A 135 -6.46 -5.57 24.99
C GLY A 135 -6.25 -6.31 23.68
N GLY A 136 -7.11 -6.07 22.69
CA GLY A 136 -6.92 -6.61 21.32
C GLY A 136 -5.69 -5.99 20.63
N GLY A 137 -4.96 -6.77 19.84
CA GLY A 137 -3.87 -6.28 19.00
C GLY A 137 -4.39 -5.47 17.82
N GLY A 138 -3.66 -4.49 17.37
CA GLY A 138 -3.90 -3.81 16.10
C GLY A 138 -3.78 -4.80 14.92
N GLY A 139 -4.44 -4.53 13.81
CA GLY A 139 -4.25 -5.31 12.59
C GLY A 139 -2.82 -5.22 12.06
N GLY A 140 -2.40 -6.18 11.26
CA GLY A 140 -1.14 -6.08 10.55
C GLY A 140 -1.12 -4.84 9.65
N TYR A 141 0.05 -4.25 9.51
CA TYR A 141 0.30 -3.04 8.74
C TYR A 141 1.40 -3.30 7.71
N ARG A 142 1.11 -3.09 6.43
CA ARG A 142 2.08 -3.25 5.35
C ARG A 142 2.01 -2.07 4.40
N THR A 143 3.17 -1.49 4.06
CA THR A 143 3.26 -0.36 3.15
C THR A 143 4.54 -0.38 2.35
N THR A 144 4.52 0.21 1.16
CA THR A 144 5.70 0.62 0.40
C THR A 144 5.97 2.12 0.52
N PHE A 145 5.04 2.86 1.09
CA PHE A 145 5.18 4.31 1.25
C PHE A 145 6.22 4.63 2.34
N PRO A 146 7.10 5.64 2.14
CA PRO A 146 8.39 5.72 2.81
C PRO A 146 8.40 6.02 4.31
N SER A 147 7.30 6.10 5.02
CA SER A 147 7.38 6.38 6.46
C SER A 147 6.31 5.63 7.26
N PRO A 148 6.69 4.72 8.14
CA PRO A 148 7.84 3.84 8.12
C PRO A 148 7.61 2.67 7.13
N ALA A 149 8.50 2.47 6.19
CA ALA A 149 8.38 1.38 5.22
C ALA A 149 8.54 0.02 5.90
N CYS A 150 7.52 -0.82 5.82
CA CYS A 150 7.58 -2.22 6.29
C CYS A 150 7.92 -3.20 5.17
N ASN A 151 7.99 -2.75 3.92
CA ASN A 151 8.31 -3.56 2.75
C ASN A 151 9.23 -2.81 1.80
N ALA A 152 10.03 -3.56 1.04
CA ALA A 152 10.94 -3.01 0.06
C ALA A 152 10.21 -2.70 -1.26
N GLY A 153 10.20 -1.43 -1.62
CA GLY A 153 9.83 -0.95 -2.96
C GLY A 153 8.33 -0.94 -3.27
N SER A 154 8.00 -0.24 -4.35
CA SER A 154 6.64 -0.14 -4.88
C SER A 154 6.23 -1.44 -5.57
N PHE A 155 4.94 -1.73 -5.57
CA PHE A 155 4.37 -2.95 -6.15
C PHE A 155 4.21 -2.78 -7.68
N PRO A 156 4.83 -3.64 -8.51
CA PRO A 156 4.63 -3.60 -9.96
C PRO A 156 3.23 -4.08 -10.32
N VAL A 157 2.59 -3.40 -11.27
CA VAL A 157 1.26 -3.76 -11.74
C VAL A 157 1.25 -4.11 -13.22
N THR A 158 0.30 -4.95 -13.60
CA THR A 158 -0.06 -5.26 -15.00
C THR A 158 -1.49 -4.79 -15.26
N ALA A 159 -1.88 -4.66 -16.53
CA ALA A 159 -3.23 -4.25 -16.91
C ALA A 159 -4.25 -5.39 -16.67
N THR A 160 -4.55 -5.66 -15.40
CA THR A 160 -5.46 -6.73 -14.93
C THR A 160 -6.26 -6.27 -13.71
N PRO A 161 -7.38 -6.94 -13.40
CA PRO A 161 -8.08 -6.75 -12.14
C PRO A 161 -7.31 -7.35 -10.96
N TYR A 162 -7.24 -6.60 -9.84
CA TYR A 162 -6.70 -7.05 -8.58
C TYR A 162 -7.81 -7.09 -7.54
N ALA A 163 -8.10 -8.28 -7.00
CA ALA A 163 -9.06 -8.40 -5.90
C ALA A 163 -8.51 -7.75 -4.63
N ILE A 164 -9.34 -6.97 -3.98
CA ILE A 164 -9.05 -6.35 -2.69
C ILE A 164 -9.93 -7.00 -1.63
N THR A 165 -9.30 -7.52 -0.58
CA THR A 165 -10.01 -7.96 0.63
C THR A 165 -9.74 -6.98 1.74
N VAL A 166 -10.79 -6.53 2.43
CA VAL A 166 -10.68 -5.69 3.63
C VAL A 166 -11.14 -6.51 4.82
N GLY A 167 -10.21 -6.75 5.75
CA GLY A 167 -10.45 -7.56 6.93
C GLY A 167 -11.30 -6.84 7.96
N GLY A 168 -12.25 -7.56 8.56
CA GLY A 168 -13.07 -7.09 9.67
C GLY A 168 -12.34 -7.17 11.02
N GLY A 169 -12.71 -6.30 11.96
CA GLY A 169 -12.27 -6.41 13.35
C GLY A 169 -12.81 -7.67 14.02
N GLY A 170 -12.03 -8.22 14.95
CA GLY A 170 -12.43 -9.33 15.78
C GLY A 170 -13.54 -8.95 16.75
N ALA A 171 -14.50 -9.83 16.96
CA ALA A 171 -15.56 -9.62 17.93
C ALA A 171 -14.99 -9.59 19.36
N THR A 172 -15.58 -8.76 20.19
CA THR A 172 -15.35 -8.84 21.66
C THR A 172 -15.97 -10.14 22.19
N ASN A 173 -15.35 -10.71 23.21
CA ASN A 173 -15.96 -11.80 23.93
C ASN A 173 -16.64 -11.25 25.20
N PRO A 174 -17.98 -11.07 25.22
CA PRO A 174 -18.72 -10.60 26.38
C PRO A 174 -18.96 -11.73 27.40
N GLY A 175 -18.35 -12.90 27.21
CA GLY A 175 -18.63 -14.12 27.99
C GLY A 175 -18.49 -13.93 29.50
N THR A 176 -19.15 -14.85 30.23
CA THR A 176 -19.06 -14.89 31.70
C THR A 176 -17.61 -15.10 32.15
N PRO A 177 -17.19 -14.54 33.30
CA PRO A 177 -15.83 -14.65 33.80
C PRO A 177 -15.25 -16.06 33.87
N ALA A 178 -16.11 -17.06 33.99
CA ALA A 178 -15.71 -18.47 34.12
C ALA A 178 -15.21 -19.15 32.85
N ALA A 179 -15.32 -18.52 31.68
CA ALA A 179 -15.03 -19.23 30.43
C ALA A 179 -13.58 -19.15 29.96
N GLY A 180 -12.76 -18.24 30.46
CA GLY A 180 -11.33 -18.13 30.10
C GLY A 180 -11.05 -18.08 28.60
N ILE A 181 -12.00 -17.64 27.78
CA ILE A 181 -11.89 -17.67 26.33
C ILE A 181 -11.35 -16.32 25.83
N PRO A 182 -10.27 -16.31 25.02
CA PRO A 182 -9.78 -15.05 24.44
C PRO A 182 -10.80 -14.44 23.48
N ALA A 183 -10.68 -13.15 23.21
CA ALA A 183 -11.45 -12.49 22.17
C ALA A 183 -11.08 -13.03 20.77
N VAL A 184 -11.93 -12.74 19.81
CA VAL A 184 -11.70 -13.15 18.42
C VAL A 184 -10.62 -12.28 17.78
N SER A 185 -9.70 -12.89 17.06
CA SER A 185 -8.74 -12.17 16.24
C SER A 185 -9.45 -11.46 15.07
N GLY A 186 -8.88 -10.34 14.61
CA GLY A 186 -9.30 -9.73 13.37
C GLY A 186 -9.01 -10.62 12.16
N THR A 187 -9.52 -10.22 10.99
CA THR A 187 -9.27 -10.92 9.74
C THR A 187 -8.29 -10.15 8.84
N ALA A 188 -7.66 -10.87 7.91
CA ALA A 188 -6.64 -10.32 7.04
C ALA A 188 -7.20 -9.36 5.98
N SER A 189 -6.42 -8.32 5.65
CA SER A 189 -6.61 -7.51 4.45
C SER A 189 -5.59 -7.92 3.39
N ILE A 190 -6.04 -7.97 2.12
CA ILE A 190 -5.23 -8.51 1.02
C ILE A 190 -5.29 -7.56 -0.19
N PHE A 191 -4.13 -7.23 -0.72
CA PHE A 191 -3.95 -6.65 -2.04
C PHE A 191 -3.03 -7.56 -2.85
N SER A 192 -3.57 -8.27 -3.84
CA SER A 192 -2.83 -9.24 -4.66
C SER A 192 -2.07 -10.27 -3.79
N THR A 193 -0.75 -10.28 -3.80
CA THR A 193 0.12 -11.13 -2.99
C THR A 193 0.46 -10.55 -1.62
N ILE A 194 0.03 -9.33 -1.35
CA ILE A 194 0.31 -8.61 -0.11
C ILE A 194 -0.80 -8.92 0.89
N THR A 195 -0.48 -9.67 1.93
CA THR A 195 -1.41 -10.00 3.02
C THR A 195 -0.96 -9.35 4.31
N SER A 196 -1.78 -8.50 4.89
CA SER A 196 -1.66 -8.04 6.28
C SER A 196 -2.52 -8.92 7.17
N ALA A 197 -1.93 -9.53 8.20
CA ALA A 197 -2.64 -10.45 9.09
C ALA A 197 -3.54 -9.70 10.07
N GLY A 198 -4.66 -10.28 10.44
CA GLY A 198 -5.52 -9.74 11.51
C GLY A 198 -4.79 -9.61 12.83
N GLY A 199 -5.19 -8.65 13.65
CA GLY A 199 -4.70 -8.48 15.01
C GLY A 199 -5.17 -9.60 15.95
N GLY A 200 -4.33 -10.02 16.89
CA GLY A 200 -4.65 -11.05 17.87
C GLY A 200 -5.71 -10.57 18.87
N GLY A 201 -6.66 -11.44 19.20
CA GLY A 201 -7.63 -11.20 20.28
C GLY A 201 -6.95 -11.10 21.64
N GLY A 202 -7.45 -10.24 22.53
CA GLY A 202 -6.99 -10.16 23.92
C GLY A 202 -7.29 -11.43 24.73
N GLY A 203 -6.42 -11.75 25.68
CA GLY A 203 -6.64 -12.85 26.61
C GLY A 203 -7.90 -12.64 27.45
N GLY A 204 -8.67 -13.69 27.68
CA GLY A 204 -10.00 -13.62 28.32
C GLY A 204 -9.94 -13.29 29.80
N TYR A 205 -9.96 -14.28 30.65
CA TYR A 205 -9.95 -14.15 32.10
C TYR A 205 -8.85 -15.05 32.65
N GLU A 206 -8.27 -14.62 33.80
CA GLU A 206 -7.20 -15.30 34.59
C GLU A 206 -6.18 -16.13 33.76
N SER A 207 -4.95 -15.68 33.74
CA SER A 207 -3.80 -16.37 33.13
C SER A 207 -3.89 -16.64 31.61
N GLN A 208 -4.96 -16.20 30.94
CA GLN A 208 -5.10 -16.41 29.49
C GLN A 208 -4.11 -15.54 28.72
N ALA A 209 -3.39 -16.19 27.83
CA ALA A 209 -2.55 -15.50 26.89
C ALA A 209 -3.38 -14.75 25.84
N GLY A 210 -2.87 -13.60 25.40
CA GLY A 210 -3.34 -12.98 24.17
C GLY A 210 -3.02 -13.82 22.96
N LEU A 211 -3.84 -13.71 21.91
CA LEU A 211 -3.62 -14.44 20.64
C LEU A 211 -2.55 -13.76 19.80
N ALA A 212 -1.81 -14.56 19.07
CA ALA A 212 -0.87 -14.06 18.09
C ALA A 212 -1.61 -13.47 16.87
N GLY A 213 -0.98 -12.50 16.19
CA GLY A 213 -1.56 -11.87 14.99
C GLY A 213 -0.58 -10.94 14.29
N GLY A 214 -1.09 -10.11 13.37
CA GLY A 214 -0.33 -9.01 12.78
C GLY A 214 0.30 -8.15 13.87
N SER A 215 -0.50 -7.68 14.82
CA SER A 215 -0.06 -7.31 16.17
C SER A 215 -0.71 -8.25 17.18
N GLY A 216 0.00 -8.63 18.25
CA GLY A 216 -0.48 -9.59 19.23
C GLY A 216 -1.47 -8.98 20.22
N GLY A 217 -2.44 -9.76 20.71
CA GLY A 217 -3.31 -9.39 21.81
C GLY A 217 -2.57 -9.34 23.15
N GLY A 218 -3.02 -8.50 24.10
CA GLY A 218 -2.53 -8.47 25.47
C GLY A 218 -2.93 -9.70 26.27
N GLY A 219 -2.15 -10.11 27.26
CA GLY A 219 -2.47 -11.15 28.20
C GLY A 219 -3.45 -10.72 29.28
N ALA A 220 -4.29 -11.61 29.77
CA ALA A 220 -5.17 -11.38 30.91
C ALA A 220 -4.37 -11.21 32.22
N SER A 221 -5.03 -10.69 33.27
CA SER A 221 -4.49 -10.66 34.60
C SER A 221 -4.03 -12.04 35.04
N ASN A 222 -3.33 -12.12 36.20
CA ASN A 222 -2.81 -13.33 36.77
C ASN A 222 -1.76 -14.02 35.86
N THR A 223 -0.81 -13.22 35.36
CA THR A 223 0.33 -13.65 34.53
C THR A 223 0.04 -14.11 33.10
N GLY A 224 -1.12 -13.77 32.54
CA GLY A 224 -1.39 -14.04 31.11
C GLY A 224 -0.34 -13.36 30.24
N THR A 225 0.34 -14.09 29.37
CA THR A 225 1.34 -13.56 28.46
C THR A 225 0.71 -12.84 27.27
N GLY A 226 1.37 -11.80 26.77
CA GLY A 226 0.97 -11.18 25.52
C GLY A 226 1.18 -12.10 24.32
N GLY A 227 0.29 -12.01 23.34
CA GLY A 227 0.39 -12.72 22.05
C GLY A 227 1.55 -12.19 21.22
N ALA A 228 2.15 -13.06 20.41
CA ALA A 228 3.20 -12.66 19.48
C ALA A 228 2.65 -11.74 18.38
N GLY A 229 3.40 -10.70 18.05
CA GLY A 229 3.18 -9.89 16.83
C GLY A 229 3.88 -10.49 15.61
N ASN A 230 3.70 -9.86 14.46
CA ASN A 230 4.30 -10.27 13.20
C ASN A 230 4.04 -11.76 12.87
N THR A 231 2.82 -12.23 13.09
CA THR A 231 2.41 -13.61 12.90
C THR A 231 1.26 -13.69 11.87
N PRO A 232 1.45 -14.39 10.73
CA PRO A 232 2.72 -14.97 10.29
C PRO A 232 3.79 -13.90 10.02
N SER A 233 5.07 -14.27 10.12
CA SER A 233 6.17 -13.36 9.83
C SER A 233 6.19 -12.98 8.35
N ILE A 234 6.58 -11.74 8.06
CA ILE A 234 6.74 -11.26 6.67
C ILE A 234 8.23 -11.21 6.29
N PRO A 235 8.56 -11.37 4.99
CA PRO A 235 9.95 -11.48 4.54
C PRO A 235 10.83 -10.25 4.84
N ALA A 236 10.23 -9.06 4.93
CA ALA A 236 10.95 -7.82 5.19
C ALA A 236 10.19 -6.97 6.21
N GLY A 237 10.84 -6.65 7.33
CA GLY A 237 10.27 -5.85 8.40
C GLY A 237 9.29 -6.61 9.29
N VAL A 238 8.46 -5.87 9.99
CA VAL A 238 7.42 -6.38 10.88
C VAL A 238 6.08 -5.74 10.53
N GLN A 239 5.00 -6.52 10.59
CA GLN A 239 3.65 -5.99 10.34
C GLN A 239 2.95 -5.55 11.64
N GLY A 240 3.59 -5.75 12.80
CA GLY A 240 3.10 -5.34 14.11
C GLY A 240 3.85 -6.02 15.24
N TYR A 241 3.64 -5.56 16.44
CA TYR A 241 4.37 -5.95 17.63
C TYR A 241 3.54 -6.79 18.57
N ALA A 242 4.22 -7.42 19.55
CA ALA A 242 3.60 -8.26 20.56
C ALA A 242 2.70 -7.47 21.52
N GLY A 243 1.73 -8.13 22.12
CA GLY A 243 0.98 -7.62 23.25
C GLY A 243 1.77 -7.65 24.55
N GLY A 244 1.33 -6.86 25.54
CA GLY A 244 1.88 -6.83 26.90
C GLY A 244 1.36 -7.95 27.77
N THR A 245 2.07 -8.24 28.86
CA THR A 245 1.71 -9.24 29.85
C THR A 245 0.76 -8.65 30.92
N GLY A 246 -0.19 -9.45 31.38
CA GLY A 246 -1.04 -9.11 32.52
C GLY A 246 -0.30 -9.06 33.85
N SER A 247 -0.95 -8.50 34.86
CA SER A 247 -0.41 -8.44 36.23
C SER A 247 -0.28 -9.82 36.89
N CYS A 248 0.58 -9.99 37.87
CA CYS A 248 0.74 -11.27 38.60
C CYS A 248 -0.40 -11.57 39.59
N HIS A 249 -1.30 -10.61 39.83
CA HIS A 249 -2.50 -10.78 40.65
C HIS A 249 -3.74 -10.38 39.87
N VAL A 250 -4.91 -10.70 40.37
CA VAL A 250 -6.17 -10.23 39.82
C VAL A 250 -6.18 -8.69 39.82
N GLY A 251 -6.24 -8.07 38.63
CA GLY A 251 -6.33 -6.61 38.63
C GLY A 251 -6.05 -5.91 37.34
N GLY A 252 -5.08 -6.31 36.54
CA GLY A 252 -4.79 -5.60 35.27
C GLY A 252 -4.40 -6.54 34.13
N GLY A 253 -5.03 -6.38 32.99
CA GLY A 253 -4.61 -7.02 31.74
C GLY A 253 -3.54 -6.20 31.02
N GLY A 254 -2.71 -6.86 30.21
CA GLY A 254 -1.74 -6.23 29.32
C GLY A 254 -2.42 -5.56 28.12
N GLY A 255 -1.81 -4.54 27.55
CA GLY A 255 -2.28 -3.90 26.32
C GLY A 255 -1.96 -4.75 25.10
N GLY A 256 -2.81 -4.66 24.05
CA GLY A 256 -2.50 -5.24 22.73
C GLY A 256 -1.36 -4.51 22.05
N GLY A 257 -0.58 -5.20 21.23
CA GLY A 257 0.46 -4.59 20.40
C GLY A 257 -0.13 -3.73 19.29
N GLY A 258 0.61 -2.75 18.84
CA GLY A 258 0.31 -1.93 17.68
C GLY A 258 1.29 -2.17 16.55
N ALA A 259 1.08 -1.50 15.41
CA ALA A 259 2.00 -1.57 14.28
C ALA A 259 3.32 -0.82 14.51
N GLY A 260 3.36 0.12 15.44
CA GLY A 260 4.55 0.92 15.77
C GLY A 260 5.24 0.56 17.09
N ALA A 261 4.54 -0.11 18.01
CA ALA A 261 5.09 -0.42 19.32
C ALA A 261 4.43 -1.64 19.96
N VAL A 262 5.15 -2.27 20.89
CA VAL A 262 4.63 -3.33 21.75
C VAL A 262 3.53 -2.80 22.68
N GLY A 263 2.59 -3.66 23.04
CA GLY A 263 1.63 -3.36 24.09
C GLY A 263 2.29 -3.27 25.47
N GLY A 264 1.81 -2.37 26.30
CA GLY A 264 2.35 -2.19 27.66
C GLY A 264 1.97 -3.35 28.57
N ASN A 265 2.87 -3.71 29.46
CA ASN A 265 2.59 -4.66 30.52
C ASN A 265 1.71 -4.00 31.60
N ALA A 266 0.84 -4.76 32.21
CA ALA A 266 0.16 -4.32 33.40
C ALA A 266 1.17 -4.09 34.53
N ALA A 267 1.01 -2.98 35.25
CA ALA A 267 1.87 -2.63 36.40
C ALA A 267 1.34 -3.24 37.69
N GLN A 268 2.25 -3.40 38.63
CA GLN A 268 2.03 -4.03 39.93
C GLN A 268 2.22 -3.05 41.09
N PRO A 269 1.52 -1.93 41.17
CA PRO A 269 1.56 -1.17 42.39
C PRO A 269 0.64 -1.83 43.41
N SER A 270 1.10 -1.99 44.66
CA SER A 270 0.24 -2.20 45.81
C SER A 270 -0.32 -0.82 46.21
N PRO A 271 -1.61 -0.62 46.42
CA PRO A 271 -2.69 -1.60 46.52
C PRO A 271 -3.52 -1.85 45.27
N SER A 272 -3.26 -1.19 44.14
CA SER A 272 -4.11 -1.29 42.94
C SER A 272 -3.31 -1.50 41.66
N PRO A 273 -3.30 -2.72 41.10
CA PRO A 273 -2.66 -2.97 39.81
C PRO A 273 -3.33 -2.15 38.67
N THR A 274 -2.52 -1.57 37.77
CA THR A 274 -3.01 -0.84 36.63
C THR A 274 -2.90 -1.69 35.37
N ALA A 275 -3.86 -1.54 34.47
CA ALA A 275 -3.82 -2.20 33.16
C ALA A 275 -2.69 -1.64 32.28
N GLY A 276 -2.21 -2.44 31.36
CA GLY A 276 -1.22 -2.05 30.36
C GLY A 276 -1.84 -1.21 29.22
N PRO A 277 -1.17 -0.12 28.80
CA PRO A 277 -1.62 0.68 27.67
C PRO A 277 -1.46 -0.09 26.35
N GLY A 278 -2.28 0.25 25.36
CA GLY A 278 -2.14 -0.26 23.99
C GLY A 278 -0.87 0.24 23.31
N GLY A 279 -0.26 -0.61 22.48
CA GLY A 279 0.88 -0.25 21.65
C GLY A 279 0.49 0.77 20.57
N ALA A 280 1.35 1.76 20.35
CA ALA A 280 1.12 2.76 19.31
C ALA A 280 1.04 2.14 17.92
N GLY A 281 0.19 2.71 17.07
CA GLY A 281 0.17 2.43 15.63
C GLY A 281 1.39 3.01 14.92
N ALA A 282 1.54 2.67 13.66
CA ALA A 282 2.56 3.24 12.78
C ALA A 282 2.02 4.48 12.06
N GLN A 283 2.87 5.50 11.95
CA GLN A 283 2.52 6.74 11.27
C GLN A 283 2.71 6.60 9.76
N ASN A 284 1.79 7.14 8.95
CA ASN A 284 1.87 7.16 7.50
C ASN A 284 1.06 8.33 6.95
N ASN A 285 1.56 8.91 5.87
CA ASN A 285 0.93 10.04 5.19
C ASN A 285 0.63 9.77 3.71
N ILE A 286 0.43 8.52 3.34
CA ILE A 286 0.06 8.13 1.95
C ILE A 286 -1.21 8.83 1.47
N ASP A 287 -2.13 9.14 2.39
CA ASP A 287 -3.37 9.88 2.12
C ASP A 287 -3.22 11.41 2.32
N THR A 288 -1.98 11.90 2.39
CA THR A 288 -1.60 13.30 2.68
C THR A 288 -1.84 13.77 4.10
N ASN A 289 -2.52 12.98 4.91
CA ASN A 289 -2.70 13.23 6.34
C ASN A 289 -1.68 12.39 7.12
N ASN A 290 -1.13 12.96 8.16
CA ASN A 290 -0.11 12.28 8.95
C ASN A 290 -0.76 11.45 10.07
N TYR A 291 -1.53 10.43 9.70
CA TYR A 291 -2.25 9.57 10.62
C TYR A 291 -1.41 8.42 11.17
N TYR A 292 -1.80 7.97 12.37
CA TYR A 292 -1.36 6.70 12.93
C TYR A 292 -2.36 5.61 12.59
N TRP A 293 -1.87 4.43 12.26
CA TRP A 293 -2.67 3.29 11.81
C TRP A 293 -2.36 2.07 12.66
N SER A 294 -3.39 1.26 12.96
CA SER A 294 -3.23 -0.03 13.64
C SER A 294 -2.65 0.08 15.05
N GLY A 295 -3.20 0.95 15.89
CA GLY A 295 -2.95 0.97 17.32
C GLY A 295 -3.60 -0.19 18.05
N GLY A 296 -2.95 -0.71 19.10
CA GLY A 296 -3.49 -1.76 19.95
C GLY A 296 -4.44 -1.26 21.03
N GLY A 297 -5.41 -2.07 21.43
CA GLY A 297 -6.32 -1.79 22.53
C GLY A 297 -5.62 -1.85 23.90
N ALA A 298 -6.08 -1.08 24.88
CA ALA A 298 -5.60 -1.18 26.27
C ALA A 298 -6.16 -2.39 26.99
N GLY A 299 -5.44 -2.85 27.99
CA GLY A 299 -5.94 -3.86 28.95
C GLY A 299 -7.04 -3.31 29.85
N GLY A 300 -7.91 -4.18 30.33
CA GLY A 300 -8.91 -3.89 31.34
C GLY A 300 -8.32 -3.92 32.78
N SER A 301 -8.93 -3.16 33.69
CA SER A 301 -8.48 -3.08 35.10
C SER A 301 -9.61 -3.42 36.09
N HIS A 302 -9.21 -3.83 37.31
CA HIS A 302 -10.12 -4.02 38.43
C HIS A 302 -9.84 -2.90 39.46
N ASN A 303 -10.90 -2.18 39.82
CA ASN A 303 -10.85 -1.09 40.83
C ASN A 303 -9.87 0.06 40.54
N SER A 304 -9.36 0.18 39.30
CA SER A 304 -8.55 1.30 38.86
C SER A 304 -8.99 1.79 37.50
N ALA A 305 -8.59 2.99 37.12
CA ALA A 305 -8.90 3.54 35.80
C ALA A 305 -8.31 2.63 34.71
N GLY A 306 -9.09 2.39 33.67
CA GLY A 306 -8.64 1.66 32.46
C GLY A 306 -7.44 2.38 31.83
N ALA A 307 -6.55 1.62 31.18
CA ALA A 307 -5.44 2.17 30.46
C ALA A 307 -5.89 2.78 29.12
N VAL A 308 -5.05 3.63 28.54
CA VAL A 308 -5.29 4.26 27.24
C VAL A 308 -4.93 3.31 26.11
N GLY A 309 -5.77 3.28 25.07
CA GLY A 309 -5.44 2.60 23.81
C GLY A 309 -4.29 3.26 23.09
N GLY A 310 -3.60 2.51 22.25
CA GLY A 310 -2.57 3.03 21.35
C GLY A 310 -3.13 4.00 20.33
N ILE A 311 -2.41 5.07 20.06
CA ILE A 311 -2.76 5.99 18.95
C ILE A 311 -2.86 5.21 17.64
N GLY A 312 -3.80 5.60 16.78
CA GLY A 312 -4.05 4.87 15.53
C GLY A 312 -5.22 3.88 15.62
N GLY A 313 -6.19 4.14 16.49
CA GLY A 313 -7.45 3.40 16.57
C GLY A 313 -7.56 2.38 17.71
N GLY A 314 -6.59 2.35 18.63
CA GLY A 314 -6.67 1.48 19.82
C GLY A 314 -7.80 1.90 20.78
N GLY A 315 -8.66 0.97 21.17
CA GLY A 315 -9.70 1.19 22.18
C GLY A 315 -9.15 1.35 23.60
N GLY A 316 -9.74 2.21 24.41
CA GLY A 316 -9.41 2.33 25.84
C GLY A 316 -9.83 1.09 26.63
N GLY A 317 -9.13 0.81 27.73
CA GLY A 317 -9.45 -0.28 28.64
C GLY A 317 -10.66 0.00 29.50
N GLY A 318 -11.50 -1.01 29.70
CA GLY A 318 -12.63 -0.95 30.64
C GLY A 318 -12.19 -1.03 32.11
N THR A 319 -13.01 -0.47 32.99
CA THR A 319 -12.85 -0.62 34.44
C THR A 319 -13.95 -1.52 34.95
N TYR A 320 -13.61 -2.53 35.75
CA TYR A 320 -14.57 -3.31 36.48
C TYR A 320 -14.55 -2.89 37.96
N VAL A 321 -15.66 -2.36 38.45
CA VAL A 321 -15.84 -2.05 39.86
C VAL A 321 -16.66 -3.19 40.47
N GLY A 322 -15.97 -4.12 41.16
CA GLY A 322 -16.66 -5.15 41.93
C GLY A 322 -17.41 -4.54 43.08
N THR A 323 -18.68 -4.90 43.27
CA THR A 323 -19.35 -4.68 44.57
C THR A 323 -18.61 -5.51 45.60
N PRO A 324 -18.15 -4.93 46.76
CA PRO A 324 -17.65 -5.75 47.85
C PRO A 324 -18.77 -6.71 48.24
N GLY A 325 -18.52 -8.02 48.16
CA GLY A 325 -19.39 -9.06 48.68
C GLY A 325 -19.34 -9.12 50.21
#